data_115276663278a654c582de7c6d48c454
#
_entry.id   115276663278a654c582de7c6d48c454
#
_cell.length_a   1.000
_cell.length_b   1.000
_cell.length_c   1.000
_cell.angle_alpha   90.00
_cell.angle_beta   90.00
_cell.angle_gamma   90.00
#
_symmetry.space_group_name_H-M   'P 1'
#
loop_
_entity.id
_entity.type
_entity.pdbx_description
1 polymer ?
#
loop_
_entity_poly.entity_id
_entity_poly.type
_entity_poly.pdbx_seq_one_letter_code
_entity_poly.pdbx_strand_id
1 'polypeptide(L)'
;MSQFPTRAKCVVIGAGIVGNCLVGHLSKLGWTDMVQIDKGPLPNPGGSTGHASNFIFPTDHNKEMAMLTLASQEQYIEMGMNNTCGGIEVARTPERLEEFNRRMTSAKSWGIDSKLLTPAEIKELVPFINEKILLGGFYTPSVSVVDSLQTGTLMREGAVTDGNLQVFANTEVLDLEVENGTIKAVVTNKGRIEAEFVVVACGVWSPRIAAMAGANIPLTPAVHQMADV
;
A
#
# COMPACT_ATOMS: atom_id res chain seq x y z
N MET A 1 4.70 -22.65 -20.38
CA MET A 1 5.25 -22.07 -19.14
C MET A 1 6.52 -21.34 -19.53
N SER A 2 6.66 -20.05 -19.24
CA SER A 2 7.90 -19.33 -19.47
C SER A 2 9.02 -19.95 -18.64
N GLN A 3 10.20 -20.08 -19.21
CA GLN A 3 11.39 -20.56 -18.49
C GLN A 3 11.70 -19.57 -17.35
N PHE A 4 12.13 -20.08 -16.19
CA PHE A 4 12.53 -19.23 -15.07
C PHE A 4 13.75 -18.37 -15.50
N PRO A 5 13.75 -17.05 -15.27
CA PRO A 5 14.78 -16.17 -15.76
C PRO A 5 16.10 -16.38 -15.03
N THR A 6 17.21 -16.28 -15.75
CA THR A 6 18.57 -16.30 -15.17
C THR A 6 19.15 -14.90 -15.00
N ARG A 7 18.52 -13.89 -15.61
CA ARG A 7 18.92 -12.47 -15.56
C ARG A 7 17.72 -11.56 -15.67
N ALA A 8 17.81 -10.40 -15.04
CA ALA A 8 16.87 -9.29 -15.17
C ALA A 8 17.59 -7.96 -14.90
N LYS A 9 17.10 -6.85 -15.46
CA LYS A 9 17.58 -5.52 -15.08
C LYS A 9 17.17 -5.17 -13.65
N CYS A 10 15.94 -5.48 -13.28
CA CYS A 10 15.41 -5.21 -11.95
C CYS A 10 14.61 -6.42 -11.41
N VAL A 11 14.95 -6.87 -10.21
CA VAL A 11 14.18 -7.86 -9.47
C VAL A 11 13.44 -7.16 -8.32
N VAL A 12 12.12 -7.26 -8.31
CA VAL A 12 11.26 -6.76 -7.22
C VAL A 12 10.82 -7.95 -6.36
N ILE A 13 11.22 -7.95 -5.10
CA ILE A 13 10.89 -8.99 -4.13
C ILE A 13 9.68 -8.54 -3.33
N GLY A 14 8.55 -9.24 -3.52
CA GLY A 14 7.26 -8.94 -2.92
C GLY A 14 6.22 -8.48 -3.95
N ALA A 15 5.04 -9.12 -3.91
CA ALA A 15 3.89 -8.83 -4.75
C ALA A 15 2.66 -8.34 -3.93
N GLY A 16 2.91 -7.69 -2.80
CA GLY A 16 1.93 -6.88 -2.10
C GLY A 16 1.64 -5.58 -2.86
N ILE A 17 0.76 -4.72 -2.32
CA ILE A 17 0.36 -3.47 -2.98
C ILE A 17 1.56 -2.60 -3.36
N VAL A 18 2.58 -2.49 -2.50
CA VAL A 18 3.77 -1.66 -2.76
C VAL A 18 4.57 -2.20 -3.96
N GLY A 19 4.86 -3.51 -3.99
CA GLY A 19 5.60 -4.13 -5.09
C GLY A 19 4.83 -4.07 -6.41
N ASN A 20 3.52 -4.31 -6.37
CA ASN A 20 2.65 -4.25 -7.55
C ASN A 20 2.54 -2.83 -8.13
N CYS A 21 2.34 -1.82 -7.26
CA CYS A 21 2.33 -0.41 -7.69
C CYS A 21 3.70 -0.01 -8.26
N LEU A 22 4.79 -0.42 -7.62
CA LEU A 22 6.13 -0.11 -8.06
C LEU A 22 6.39 -0.61 -9.49
N VAL A 23 6.13 -1.89 -9.78
CA VAL A 23 6.36 -2.43 -11.13
C VAL A 23 5.45 -1.79 -12.16
N GLY A 24 4.20 -1.46 -11.82
CA GLY A 24 3.29 -0.73 -12.69
C GLY A 24 3.82 0.68 -13.04
N HIS A 25 4.31 1.42 -12.05
CA HIS A 25 4.87 2.76 -12.27
C HIS A 25 6.22 2.71 -13.01
N LEU A 26 7.09 1.76 -12.68
CA LEU A 26 8.36 1.59 -13.41
C LEU A 26 8.11 1.27 -14.89
N SER A 27 7.12 0.41 -15.20
CA SER A 27 6.72 0.13 -16.59
C SER A 27 6.26 1.40 -17.30
N LYS A 28 5.40 2.22 -16.69
CA LYS A 28 4.95 3.52 -17.23
C LYS A 28 6.11 4.51 -17.45
N LEU A 29 7.17 4.40 -16.65
CA LEU A 29 8.41 5.19 -16.80
C LEU A 29 9.41 4.60 -17.81
N GLY A 30 9.05 3.55 -18.52
CA GLY A 30 9.87 2.93 -19.56
C GLY A 30 10.89 1.91 -19.05
N TRP A 31 10.77 1.42 -17.83
CA TRP A 31 11.59 0.30 -17.35
C TRP A 31 11.11 -1.00 -17.97
N THR A 32 12.05 -1.76 -18.49
CA THR A 32 11.85 -3.08 -19.11
C THR A 32 12.71 -4.12 -18.43
N ASP A 33 12.56 -5.39 -18.79
CA ASP A 33 13.34 -6.51 -18.25
C ASP A 33 13.28 -6.59 -16.72
N MET A 34 12.04 -6.48 -16.21
CA MET A 34 11.74 -6.60 -14.78
C MET A 34 11.25 -8.00 -14.43
N VAL A 35 11.63 -8.46 -13.25
CA VAL A 35 11.13 -9.71 -12.64
C VAL A 35 10.55 -9.40 -11.28
N GLN A 36 9.30 -9.81 -11.03
CA GLN A 36 8.70 -9.76 -9.70
C GLN A 36 8.52 -11.17 -9.15
N ILE A 37 8.95 -11.37 -7.93
CA ILE A 37 8.85 -12.66 -7.23
C ILE A 37 8.15 -12.51 -5.89
N ASP A 38 7.38 -13.51 -5.51
CA ASP A 38 6.80 -13.61 -4.17
C ASP A 38 6.79 -15.08 -3.70
N LYS A 39 7.02 -15.30 -2.41
CA LYS A 39 6.97 -16.64 -1.81
C LYS A 39 5.57 -17.22 -1.70
N GLY A 40 4.56 -16.36 -1.69
CA GLY A 40 3.15 -16.73 -1.60
C GLY A 40 2.50 -16.95 -2.96
N PRO A 41 1.27 -17.48 -2.95
CA PRO A 41 0.44 -17.55 -4.15
C PRO A 41 -0.03 -16.16 -4.57
N LEU A 42 -0.36 -15.98 -5.85
CA LEU A 42 -0.95 -14.73 -6.34
C LEU A 42 -2.41 -14.97 -6.75
N PRO A 43 -3.30 -13.98 -6.59
CA PRO A 43 -3.03 -12.55 -6.31
C PRO A 43 -2.86 -12.20 -4.82
N ASN A 44 -3.13 -13.09 -3.89
CA ASN A 44 -3.01 -12.84 -2.45
C ASN A 44 -1.81 -13.60 -1.86
N PRO A 45 -0.65 -12.94 -1.71
CA PRO A 45 0.56 -13.58 -1.20
C PRO A 45 0.57 -13.75 0.34
N GLY A 46 -0.48 -13.35 1.05
CA GLY A 46 -0.61 -13.52 2.49
C GLY A 46 0.06 -12.44 3.33
N GLY A 47 0.27 -11.24 2.77
CA GLY A 47 0.78 -10.07 3.50
C GLY A 47 -0.33 -9.11 3.96
N SER A 48 0.06 -7.94 4.48
CA SER A 48 -0.86 -6.90 4.97
C SER A 48 -1.86 -6.42 3.92
N THR A 49 -1.53 -6.52 2.62
CA THR A 49 -2.42 -6.09 1.53
C THR A 49 -3.76 -6.82 1.55
N GLY A 50 -3.75 -8.15 1.76
CA GLY A 50 -4.96 -8.96 1.81
C GLY A 50 -5.79 -8.80 3.09
N HIS A 51 -5.26 -8.08 4.08
CA HIS A 51 -5.90 -7.82 5.37
C HIS A 51 -6.14 -6.34 5.63
N ALA A 52 -5.95 -5.49 4.61
CA ALA A 52 -6.18 -4.05 4.75
C ALA A 52 -7.67 -3.74 4.87
N SER A 53 -8.01 -2.70 5.66
CA SER A 53 -9.37 -2.16 5.74
C SER A 53 -9.82 -1.43 4.48
N ASN A 54 -8.89 -1.22 3.54
CA ASN A 54 -9.12 -0.62 2.22
C ASN A 54 -9.61 0.84 2.22
N PHE A 55 -9.61 1.51 3.37
CA PHE A 55 -9.96 2.92 3.47
C PHE A 55 -8.84 3.82 2.94
N ILE A 56 -9.23 4.80 2.15
CA ILE A 56 -8.39 5.90 1.68
C ILE A 56 -8.88 7.19 2.33
N PHE A 57 -8.12 7.69 3.30
CA PHE A 57 -8.38 8.94 4.00
C PHE A 57 -7.45 10.03 3.45
N PRO A 58 -7.96 11.04 2.73
CA PRO A 58 -7.11 12.11 2.19
C PRO A 58 -6.64 13.11 3.27
N THR A 59 -7.20 13.08 4.47
CA THR A 59 -6.76 13.93 5.57
C THR A 59 -5.76 13.21 6.46
N ASP A 60 -4.57 13.78 6.61
CA ASP A 60 -3.48 13.24 7.44
C ASP A 60 -2.94 14.34 8.37
N HIS A 61 -1.97 13.99 9.23
CA HIS A 61 -1.30 14.92 10.16
C HIS A 61 -0.31 15.85 9.46
N ASN A 62 0.14 15.52 8.25
CA ASN A 62 1.04 16.34 7.46
C ASN A 62 0.56 16.46 6.00
N LYS A 63 0.99 17.56 5.37
CA LYS A 63 0.58 17.91 4.01
C LYS A 63 1.08 16.92 2.96
N GLU A 64 2.30 16.45 3.11
CA GLU A 64 2.94 15.55 2.15
C GLU A 64 2.17 14.24 2.02
N MET A 65 1.80 13.64 3.16
CA MET A 65 0.97 12.42 3.16
C MET A 65 -0.41 12.67 2.58
N ALA A 66 -1.03 13.80 2.91
CA ALA A 66 -2.33 14.18 2.35
C ALA A 66 -2.26 14.29 0.81
N MET A 67 -1.22 14.96 0.28
CA MET A 67 -1.02 15.10 -1.18
C MET A 67 -0.74 13.76 -1.86
N LEU A 68 0.07 12.88 -1.26
CA LEU A 68 0.31 11.54 -1.77
C LEU A 68 -0.98 10.70 -1.79
N THR A 69 -1.81 10.83 -0.77
CA THR A 69 -3.11 10.13 -0.71
C THR A 69 -4.06 10.63 -1.79
N LEU A 70 -4.15 11.94 -2.01
CA LEU A 70 -4.96 12.51 -3.10
C LEU A 70 -4.48 12.03 -4.47
N ALA A 71 -3.18 12.06 -4.73
CA ALA A 71 -2.62 11.57 -5.99
C ALA A 71 -2.87 10.06 -6.21
N SER A 72 -2.85 9.27 -5.13
CA SER A 72 -3.22 7.85 -5.19
C SER A 72 -4.71 7.67 -5.48
N GLN A 73 -5.56 8.46 -4.85
CA GLN A 73 -7.00 8.42 -5.05
C GLN A 73 -7.40 8.79 -6.48
N GLU A 74 -6.76 9.80 -7.09
CA GLU A 74 -6.94 10.15 -8.50
C GLU A 74 -6.64 8.95 -9.42
N GLN A 75 -5.53 8.25 -9.19
CA GLN A 75 -5.19 7.04 -9.95
C GLN A 75 -6.24 5.93 -9.79
N TYR A 76 -6.75 5.72 -8.57
CA TYR A 76 -7.77 4.70 -8.32
C TYR A 76 -9.11 5.06 -9.00
N ILE A 77 -9.44 6.36 -9.08
CA ILE A 77 -10.61 6.86 -9.84
C ILE A 77 -10.42 6.56 -11.34
N GLU A 78 -9.27 6.89 -11.91
CA GLU A 78 -8.95 6.63 -13.32
C GLU A 78 -9.01 5.13 -13.65
N MET A 79 -8.61 4.28 -12.72
CA MET A 79 -8.68 2.82 -12.86
C MET A 79 -10.09 2.24 -12.64
N GLY A 80 -11.08 3.04 -12.23
CA GLY A 80 -12.42 2.58 -11.87
C GLY A 80 -12.46 1.76 -10.57
N MET A 81 -11.45 1.88 -9.71
CA MET A 81 -11.31 1.09 -8.48
C MET A 81 -11.71 1.86 -7.23
N ASN A 82 -12.07 3.13 -7.35
CA ASN A 82 -12.40 4.00 -6.22
C ASN A 82 -13.90 4.01 -5.96
N ASN A 83 -14.31 3.70 -4.73
CA ASN A 83 -15.68 3.87 -4.25
C ASN A 83 -15.73 4.96 -3.19
N THR A 84 -16.14 6.17 -3.55
CA THR A 84 -16.27 7.29 -2.62
C THR A 84 -17.51 7.10 -1.75
N CYS A 85 -17.33 6.95 -0.45
CA CYS A 85 -18.39 6.68 0.51
C CYS A 85 -18.45 7.71 1.66
N GLY A 86 -17.47 8.61 1.76
CA GLY A 86 -17.26 9.45 2.93
C GLY A 86 -16.72 8.67 4.13
N GLY A 87 -16.15 9.38 5.09
CA GLY A 87 -15.63 8.80 6.31
C GLY A 87 -15.81 9.70 7.51
N ILE A 88 -16.12 9.08 8.66
CA ILE A 88 -16.33 9.77 9.92
C ILE A 88 -15.39 9.17 10.96
N GLU A 89 -14.54 10.01 11.54
CA GLU A 89 -13.82 9.71 12.77
C GLU A 89 -14.59 10.31 13.95
N VAL A 90 -14.76 9.55 15.04
CA VAL A 90 -15.54 10.01 16.19
C VAL A 90 -14.68 10.36 17.38
N ALA A 91 -15.06 11.40 18.11
CA ALA A 91 -14.43 11.84 19.35
C ALA A 91 -15.26 11.43 20.56
N ARG A 92 -14.62 10.79 21.55
CA ARG A 92 -15.18 10.46 22.85
C ARG A 92 -14.53 11.25 23.99
N THR A 93 -13.48 12.01 23.67
CA THR A 93 -12.77 12.87 24.62
C THR A 93 -12.61 14.29 24.07
N PRO A 94 -12.52 15.31 24.93
CA PRO A 94 -12.31 16.70 24.49
C PRO A 94 -11.02 16.88 23.68
N GLU A 95 -9.93 16.19 24.06
CA GLU A 95 -8.64 16.26 23.40
C GLU A 95 -8.72 15.76 21.94
N ARG A 96 -9.50 14.69 21.70
CA ARG A 96 -9.73 14.17 20.35
C ARG A 96 -10.55 15.16 19.51
N LEU A 97 -11.53 15.81 20.10
CA LEU A 97 -12.32 16.82 19.40
C LEU A 97 -11.48 18.05 19.07
N GLU A 98 -10.59 18.47 19.95
CA GLU A 98 -9.64 19.55 19.69
C GLU A 98 -8.66 19.19 18.55
N GLU A 99 -8.17 17.96 18.52
CA GLU A 99 -7.35 17.44 17.42
C GLU A 99 -8.10 17.51 16.09
N PHE A 100 -9.39 17.13 16.04
CA PHE A 100 -10.22 17.24 14.86
C PHE A 100 -10.38 18.68 14.36
N ASN A 101 -10.49 19.65 15.27
CA ASN A 101 -10.50 21.07 14.92
C ASN A 101 -9.19 21.49 14.21
N ARG A 102 -8.03 21.06 14.73
CA ARG A 102 -6.74 21.32 14.11
C ARG A 102 -6.62 20.67 12.74
N ARG A 103 -6.99 19.41 12.62
CA ARG A 103 -6.97 18.66 11.34
C ARG A 103 -7.90 19.28 10.30
N MET A 104 -9.11 19.70 10.68
CA MET A 104 -10.04 20.38 9.79
C MET A 104 -9.43 21.68 9.24
N THR A 105 -8.77 22.48 10.09
CA THR A 105 -8.13 23.72 9.67
C THR A 105 -6.99 23.43 8.69
N SER A 106 -6.16 22.43 8.96
CA SER A 106 -5.10 21.99 8.06
C SER A 106 -5.65 21.47 6.72
N ALA A 107 -6.64 20.58 6.76
CA ALA A 107 -7.29 20.03 5.58
C ALA A 107 -7.83 21.13 4.65
N LYS A 108 -8.54 22.14 5.21
CA LYS A 108 -9.02 23.30 4.46
C LYS A 108 -7.88 24.09 3.81
N SER A 109 -6.77 24.28 4.51
CA SER A 109 -5.60 24.97 3.95
C SER A 109 -4.95 24.21 2.80
N TRP A 110 -5.18 22.91 2.70
CA TRP A 110 -4.68 22.01 1.65
C TRP A 110 -5.73 21.76 0.53
N GLY A 111 -6.90 22.42 0.61
CA GLY A 111 -7.98 22.25 -0.37
C GLY A 111 -8.81 20.99 -0.19
N ILE A 112 -8.73 20.33 0.97
CA ILE A 112 -9.49 19.11 1.27
C ILE A 112 -10.76 19.51 2.02
N ASP A 113 -11.93 19.14 1.47
CA ASP A 113 -13.21 19.38 2.14
C ASP A 113 -13.36 18.48 3.36
N SER A 114 -13.72 19.11 4.48
CA SER A 114 -13.94 18.41 5.74
C SER A 114 -14.75 19.30 6.70
N LYS A 115 -15.49 18.66 7.61
CA LYS A 115 -16.29 19.37 8.62
C LYS A 115 -16.36 18.59 9.93
N LEU A 116 -16.62 19.32 11.01
CA LEU A 116 -17.03 18.71 12.27
C LEU A 116 -18.53 18.43 12.25
N LEU A 117 -18.90 17.32 12.85
CA LEU A 117 -20.29 16.90 13.04
C LEU A 117 -20.62 16.83 14.53
N THR A 118 -21.83 17.23 14.88
CA THR A 118 -22.44 16.95 16.17
C THR A 118 -22.81 15.47 16.30
N PRO A 119 -23.00 14.94 17.53
CA PRO A 119 -23.45 13.56 17.71
C PRO A 119 -24.78 13.26 16.99
N ALA A 120 -25.72 14.22 16.91
CA ALA A 120 -26.97 14.06 16.20
C ALA A 120 -26.78 13.91 14.70
N GLU A 121 -25.95 14.74 14.06
CA GLU A 121 -25.63 14.65 12.64
C GLU A 121 -24.92 13.33 12.30
N ILE A 122 -24.05 12.84 13.21
CA ILE A 122 -23.42 11.52 13.06
C ILE A 122 -24.48 10.41 13.08
N LYS A 123 -25.47 10.51 14.00
CA LYS A 123 -26.57 9.55 14.10
C LYS A 123 -27.44 9.50 12.84
N GLU A 124 -27.65 10.63 12.17
CA GLU A 124 -28.38 10.69 10.90
C GLU A 124 -27.62 9.94 9.79
N LEU A 125 -26.30 10.09 9.72
CA LEU A 125 -25.44 9.41 8.72
C LEU A 125 -25.20 7.94 9.04
N VAL A 126 -25.12 7.59 10.32
CA VAL A 126 -24.80 6.24 10.83
C VAL A 126 -25.86 5.82 11.85
N PRO A 127 -27.03 5.34 11.41
CA PRO A 127 -28.19 5.11 12.29
C PRO A 127 -27.99 4.09 13.42
N PHE A 128 -27.02 3.20 13.31
CA PHE A 128 -26.72 2.19 14.33
C PHE A 128 -25.72 2.66 15.41
N ILE A 129 -25.12 3.87 15.26
CA ILE A 129 -24.13 4.37 16.24
C ILE A 129 -24.81 4.82 17.54
N ASN A 130 -24.11 4.67 18.66
CA ASN A 130 -24.57 5.22 19.94
C ASN A 130 -24.04 6.65 20.11
N GLU A 131 -24.84 7.63 19.75
CA GLU A 131 -24.50 9.05 19.81
C GLU A 131 -24.28 9.58 21.22
N LYS A 132 -24.83 8.90 22.26
CA LYS A 132 -24.76 9.35 23.67
C LYS A 132 -23.34 9.31 24.25
N ILE A 133 -22.45 8.53 23.66
CA ILE A 133 -21.06 8.42 24.10
C ILE A 133 -20.11 9.29 23.28
N LEU A 134 -20.62 10.07 22.34
CA LEU A 134 -19.84 10.89 21.43
C LEU A 134 -19.86 12.36 21.85
N LEU A 135 -18.77 13.06 21.63
CA LEU A 135 -18.66 14.52 21.73
C LEU A 135 -18.77 15.20 20.37
N GLY A 136 -18.51 14.47 19.30
CA GLY A 136 -18.56 14.95 17.91
C GLY A 136 -17.80 14.03 16.99
N GLY A 137 -17.66 14.44 15.72
CA GLY A 137 -16.90 13.71 14.71
C GLY A 137 -16.26 14.61 13.68
N PHE A 138 -15.32 14.06 12.97
CA PHE A 138 -14.62 14.66 11.85
C PHE A 138 -15.03 13.92 10.58
N TYR A 139 -15.72 14.61 9.69
CA TYR A 139 -16.25 14.06 8.44
C TYR A 139 -15.43 14.56 7.26
N THR A 140 -15.00 13.63 6.41
CA THR A 140 -14.34 13.90 5.14
C THR A 140 -15.12 13.25 4.02
N PRO A 141 -15.85 14.04 3.17
CA PRO A 141 -16.70 13.50 2.10
C PRO A 141 -15.96 12.68 1.06
N SER A 142 -14.70 13.01 0.80
CA SER A 142 -13.86 12.36 -0.23
C SER A 142 -13.19 11.07 0.23
N VAL A 143 -13.43 10.60 1.45
CA VAL A 143 -12.98 9.26 1.87
C VAL A 143 -13.58 8.20 0.95
N SER A 144 -12.76 7.26 0.56
CA SER A 144 -13.15 6.16 -0.33
C SER A 144 -12.67 4.81 0.18
N VAL A 145 -13.17 3.76 -0.46
CA VAL A 145 -12.74 2.38 -0.27
C VAL A 145 -12.25 1.85 -1.61
N VAL A 146 -11.13 1.10 -1.59
CA VAL A 146 -10.56 0.44 -2.76
C VAL A 146 -10.31 -1.02 -2.46
N ASP A 147 -10.42 -1.89 -3.46
CA ASP A 147 -9.92 -3.27 -3.34
C ASP A 147 -8.41 -3.26 -3.60
N SER A 148 -7.63 -3.34 -2.54
CA SER A 148 -6.16 -3.28 -2.61
C SER A 148 -5.54 -4.45 -3.37
N LEU A 149 -6.12 -5.65 -3.30
CA LEU A 149 -5.65 -6.81 -4.05
C LEU A 149 -5.93 -6.66 -5.53
N GLN A 150 -7.14 -6.26 -5.89
CA GLN A 150 -7.53 -6.06 -7.29
C GLN A 150 -6.75 -4.89 -7.91
N THR A 151 -6.67 -3.76 -7.22
CA THR A 151 -5.93 -2.58 -7.69
C THR A 151 -4.45 -2.88 -7.93
N GLY A 152 -3.79 -3.51 -6.96
CA GLY A 152 -2.39 -3.91 -7.12
C GLY A 152 -2.19 -4.92 -8.25
N THR A 153 -3.13 -5.87 -8.39
CA THR A 153 -3.11 -6.85 -9.48
C THR A 153 -3.20 -6.17 -10.84
N LEU A 154 -4.14 -5.24 -11.03
CA LEU A 154 -4.30 -4.51 -12.30
C LEU A 154 -3.04 -3.72 -12.69
N MET A 155 -2.40 -3.06 -11.72
CA MET A 155 -1.14 -2.34 -11.97
C MET A 155 -0.02 -3.28 -12.42
N ARG A 156 0.13 -4.42 -11.78
CA ARG A 156 1.11 -5.45 -12.16
C ARG A 156 0.80 -6.03 -13.54
N GLU A 157 -0.46 -6.37 -13.80
CA GLU A 157 -0.88 -6.95 -15.08
C GLU A 157 -0.72 -5.99 -16.25
N GLY A 158 -0.86 -4.68 -16.02
CA GLY A 158 -0.50 -3.67 -17.01
C GLY A 158 0.96 -3.80 -17.44
N ALA A 159 1.90 -3.89 -16.49
CA ALA A 159 3.32 -4.06 -16.79
C ALA A 159 3.64 -5.41 -17.47
N VAL A 160 2.88 -6.48 -17.18
CA VAL A 160 3.01 -7.77 -17.88
C VAL A 160 2.50 -7.66 -19.30
N THR A 161 1.36 -7.01 -19.52
CA THR A 161 0.75 -6.80 -20.85
C THR A 161 1.66 -5.98 -21.75
N ASP A 162 2.34 -4.97 -21.21
CA ASP A 162 3.33 -4.17 -21.92
C ASP A 162 4.61 -4.96 -22.26
N GLY A 163 4.75 -6.19 -21.77
CA GLY A 163 5.93 -7.03 -21.98
C GLY A 163 7.16 -6.62 -21.14
N ASN A 164 6.98 -5.75 -20.18
CA ASN A 164 8.06 -5.18 -19.36
C ASN A 164 8.35 -5.97 -18.07
N LEU A 165 7.44 -6.89 -17.69
CA LEU A 165 7.49 -7.61 -16.42
C LEU A 165 7.22 -9.11 -16.59
N GLN A 166 8.02 -9.95 -15.93
CA GLN A 166 7.72 -11.35 -15.68
C GLN A 166 7.41 -11.54 -14.19
N VAL A 167 6.42 -12.37 -13.85
CA VAL A 167 5.96 -12.56 -12.46
C VAL A 167 6.02 -14.03 -12.07
N PHE A 168 6.59 -14.33 -10.92
CA PHE A 168 6.75 -15.70 -10.40
C PHE A 168 6.25 -15.79 -8.95
N ALA A 169 5.08 -16.39 -8.79
CA ALA A 169 4.53 -16.80 -7.49
C ALA A 169 5.28 -18.02 -6.92
N ASN A 170 5.09 -18.28 -5.62
CA ASN A 170 5.71 -19.41 -4.91
C ASN A 170 7.23 -19.47 -5.14
N THR A 171 7.86 -18.31 -5.09
CA THR A 171 9.30 -18.14 -5.32
C THR A 171 9.92 -17.46 -4.10
N GLU A 172 10.56 -18.26 -3.26
CA GLU A 172 11.19 -17.81 -2.04
C GLU A 172 12.62 -17.36 -2.29
N VAL A 173 12.99 -16.18 -1.78
CA VAL A 173 14.38 -15.71 -1.76
C VAL A 173 15.12 -16.41 -0.63
N LEU A 174 16.22 -17.04 -0.97
CA LEU A 174 17.08 -17.78 -0.06
C LEU A 174 18.32 -16.97 0.33
N ASP A 175 18.84 -16.15 -0.62
CA ASP A 175 20.03 -15.31 -0.41
C ASP A 175 20.09 -14.15 -1.41
N LEU A 176 20.88 -13.14 -1.09
CA LEU A 176 21.25 -12.01 -1.95
C LEU A 176 22.76 -11.97 -2.11
N GLU A 177 23.26 -12.23 -3.31
CA GLU A 177 24.69 -12.19 -3.61
C GLU A 177 25.15 -10.74 -3.75
N VAL A 178 26.07 -10.33 -2.89
CA VAL A 178 26.69 -9.00 -2.89
C VAL A 178 28.20 -9.13 -3.00
N GLU A 179 28.79 -8.44 -3.96
CA GLU A 179 30.22 -8.38 -4.15
C GLU A 179 30.70 -6.93 -4.15
N ASN A 180 31.66 -6.61 -3.33
CA ASN A 180 32.22 -5.25 -3.19
C ASN A 180 31.13 -4.17 -2.97
N GLY A 181 30.10 -4.47 -2.16
CA GLY A 181 29.01 -3.56 -1.85
C GLY A 181 27.97 -3.40 -2.97
N THR A 182 28.08 -4.20 -4.03
CA THR A 182 27.15 -4.15 -5.18
C THR A 182 26.38 -5.46 -5.28
N ILE A 183 25.05 -5.37 -5.42
CA ILE A 183 24.19 -6.53 -5.67
C ILE A 183 24.57 -7.20 -7.00
N LYS A 184 24.62 -8.53 -7.03
CA LYS A 184 24.91 -9.34 -8.21
C LYS A 184 23.76 -10.23 -8.61
N ALA A 185 23.12 -10.87 -7.64
CA ALA A 185 22.02 -11.79 -7.93
C ALA A 185 21.07 -11.97 -6.74
N VAL A 186 19.89 -12.46 -7.07
CA VAL A 186 18.91 -13.01 -6.14
C VAL A 186 18.90 -14.52 -6.26
N VAL A 187 19.17 -15.23 -5.18
CA VAL A 187 19.11 -16.69 -5.10
C VAL A 187 17.75 -17.10 -4.59
N THR A 188 17.06 -17.97 -5.33
CA THR A 188 15.71 -18.42 -4.99
C THR A 188 15.61 -19.95 -4.96
N ASN A 189 14.51 -20.47 -4.42
CA ASN A 189 14.18 -21.90 -4.48
C ASN A 189 13.93 -22.44 -5.91
N LYS A 190 13.86 -21.55 -6.92
CA LYS A 190 13.67 -21.92 -8.33
C LYS A 190 14.90 -21.69 -9.20
N GLY A 191 15.90 -21.01 -8.69
CA GLY A 191 17.11 -20.70 -9.41
C GLY A 191 17.69 -19.34 -9.02
N ARG A 192 18.78 -18.97 -9.68
CA ARG A 192 19.55 -17.75 -9.48
C ARG A 192 19.22 -16.76 -10.58
N ILE A 193 18.94 -15.49 -10.21
CA ILE A 193 18.64 -14.39 -11.14
C ILE A 193 19.72 -13.34 -10.97
N GLU A 194 20.55 -13.11 -11.98
CA GLU A 194 21.46 -11.95 -12.02
C GLU A 194 20.62 -10.66 -12.12
N ALA A 195 20.99 -9.63 -11.35
CA ALA A 195 20.23 -8.39 -11.28
C ALA A 195 21.13 -7.17 -11.15
N GLU A 196 20.83 -6.10 -11.93
CA GLU A 196 21.48 -4.81 -11.76
C GLU A 196 20.86 -4.04 -10.58
N PHE A 197 19.55 -4.21 -10.38
CA PHE A 197 18.78 -3.61 -9.28
C PHE A 197 17.94 -4.66 -8.57
N VAL A 198 17.91 -4.59 -7.25
CA VAL A 198 17.02 -5.39 -6.41
C VAL A 198 16.22 -4.47 -5.50
N VAL A 199 14.90 -4.58 -5.55
CA VAL A 199 14.01 -3.82 -4.68
C VAL A 199 13.33 -4.75 -3.70
N VAL A 200 13.46 -4.45 -2.42
CA VAL A 200 12.82 -5.19 -1.34
C VAL A 200 11.49 -4.53 -1.00
N ALA A 201 10.38 -5.15 -1.40
CA ALA A 201 9.00 -4.71 -1.15
C ALA A 201 8.21 -5.74 -0.31
N CYS A 202 8.89 -6.36 0.67
CA CYS A 202 8.39 -7.50 1.43
C CYS A 202 7.61 -7.11 2.70
N GLY A 203 7.12 -5.86 2.82
CA GLY A 203 6.40 -5.42 4.01
C GLY A 203 7.16 -5.71 5.30
N VAL A 204 6.51 -6.35 6.26
CA VAL A 204 7.09 -6.67 7.58
C VAL A 204 8.27 -7.66 7.52
N TRP A 205 8.46 -8.37 6.42
CA TRP A 205 9.60 -9.28 6.20
C TRP A 205 10.80 -8.58 5.57
N SER A 206 10.69 -7.30 5.18
CA SER A 206 11.79 -6.55 4.55
C SER A 206 13.09 -6.54 5.34
N PRO A 207 13.10 -6.43 6.68
CA PRO A 207 14.35 -6.50 7.45
C PRO A 207 15.12 -7.82 7.25
N ARG A 208 14.38 -8.94 7.17
CA ARG A 208 15.01 -10.26 6.96
C ARG A 208 15.69 -10.37 5.60
N ILE A 209 15.02 -9.86 4.56
CA ILE A 209 15.58 -9.89 3.20
C ILE A 209 16.75 -8.91 3.07
N ALA A 210 16.62 -7.70 3.62
CA ALA A 210 17.68 -6.69 3.58
C ALA A 210 18.95 -7.17 4.32
N ALA A 211 18.79 -7.90 5.41
CA ALA A 211 19.92 -8.46 6.18
C ALA A 211 20.77 -9.43 5.37
N MET A 212 20.21 -10.13 4.36
CA MET A 212 20.98 -10.99 3.45
C MET A 212 21.99 -10.18 2.62
N ALA A 213 21.69 -8.90 2.35
CA ALA A 213 22.61 -7.98 1.69
C ALA A 213 23.45 -7.14 2.67
N GLY A 214 23.43 -7.44 3.95
CA GLY A 214 24.12 -6.67 4.99
C GLY A 214 23.47 -5.32 5.33
N ALA A 215 22.25 -5.04 4.83
CA ALA A 215 21.52 -3.81 5.10
C ALA A 215 20.58 -3.95 6.31
N ASN A 216 20.49 -2.89 7.12
CA ASN A 216 19.59 -2.86 8.27
C ASN A 216 18.39 -1.94 7.98
N ILE A 217 17.17 -2.49 8.06
CA ILE A 217 15.94 -1.74 7.99
C ILE A 217 15.33 -1.68 9.40
N PRO A 218 15.24 -0.52 10.04
CA PRO A 218 14.72 -0.36 11.40
C PRO A 218 13.17 -0.43 11.41
N LEU A 219 12.62 -1.61 11.16
CA LEU A 219 11.19 -1.87 11.14
C LEU A 219 10.83 -2.88 12.22
N THR A 220 9.87 -2.53 13.07
CA THR A 220 9.26 -3.42 14.05
C THR A 220 7.84 -3.74 13.62
N PRO A 221 7.51 -5.00 13.34
CA PRO A 221 6.15 -5.40 13.00
C PRO A 221 5.17 -5.11 14.14
N ALA A 222 4.03 -4.52 13.81
CA ALA A 222 2.90 -4.37 14.74
C ALA A 222 1.73 -5.24 14.28
N VAL A 223 0.97 -5.77 15.24
CA VAL A 223 -0.24 -6.55 14.98
C VAL A 223 -1.45 -5.68 15.31
N HIS A 224 -2.32 -5.50 14.31
CA HIS A 224 -3.63 -4.91 14.51
C HIS A 224 -4.69 -6.02 14.58
N GLN A 225 -5.54 -5.93 15.61
CA GLN A 225 -6.72 -6.80 15.69
C GLN A 225 -7.75 -6.30 14.68
N MET A 226 -8.18 -7.18 13.78
CA MET A 226 -9.31 -6.94 12.89
C MET A 226 -10.46 -7.87 13.25
N ALA A 227 -11.67 -7.43 13.03
CA ALA A 227 -12.88 -8.23 13.14
C ALA A 227 -13.73 -8.00 11.90
N ASP A 228 -14.10 -9.09 11.24
CA ASP A 228 -15.13 -9.09 10.19
C ASP A 228 -16.50 -9.17 10.88
N VAL A 229 -17.41 -8.27 10.53
CA VAL A 229 -18.76 -8.15 11.10
C VAL A 229 -19.81 -8.09 10.02
#